data_30952e15bb1dd9c6bdefb9291bd26b4c
#
_entry.id   30952e15bb1dd9c6bdefb9291bd26b4c
#
_cell.length_a   1.000
_cell.length_b   1.000
_cell.length_c   1.000
_cell.angle_alpha   90.00
_cell.angle_beta   90.00
_cell.angle_gamma   90.00
#
_symmetry.space_group_name_H-M   'P 1'
#
loop_
_entity.id
_entity.type
_entity.pdbx_description
1 polymer ?
#
loop_
_entity_poly.entity_id
_entity_poly.type
_entity_poly.pdbx_seq_one_letter_code
_entity_poly.pdbx_strand_id
1 'polypeptide(L)'
;MKQIPINKFETDSSTSDCCGNDQQKMDYVQPLQPFTISMAGAVDDDAPCCGPKPGPPSSPHEKPGYRLYHFVQDFVETPVGFIPRIGTSLKGSDIVGTLRARLGVSRDWYRVAPGLYCVGSPGEESPVLVTANYKLSFDSLRQELVGIDAWILVLDTRGVNVWCAAGKRTFSTEEVIRQVHDVGLDKLVSHRELILPQLGAPGISAHKVKKGCGFKVIWGPVKARDLKTFLNNGRKADTYMRQVTFSIGERIVLIPVELSLIVKPSLAILLVVFVLSGISPDIFSFSTAWFRGLNGAFAYLLGVVAGAVIVPTFLPWLPTRQFYIKGLLTGVIAGIIMILLLGSTITRLESVTLLLLTTSVSSYAAMNFTGATPYTSPSGVEKEMRQGIPIQIIAVVIAIVTWVAAPFV
;
A
#
# COMPACT_ATOMS: atom_id res chain seq x y z
N MET A 1 -4.02 38.18 -53.64
CA MET A 1 -4.54 36.82 -53.76
C MET A 1 -3.37 35.85 -53.95
N LYS A 2 -2.89 35.20 -52.90
CA LYS A 2 -2.03 34.01 -53.00
C LYS A 2 -2.49 33.07 -51.88
N GLN A 3 -2.99 31.92 -52.25
CA GLN A 3 -3.38 30.83 -51.39
C GLN A 3 -2.11 30.15 -50.84
N ILE A 4 -2.08 29.87 -49.54
CA ILE A 4 -1.10 29.05 -48.86
C ILE A 4 -1.73 27.69 -48.56
N PRO A 5 -1.09 26.57 -48.92
CA PRO A 5 -1.65 25.24 -48.77
C PRO A 5 -1.54 24.76 -47.33
N ILE A 6 -2.56 24.06 -46.89
CA ILE A 6 -2.63 23.34 -45.61
C ILE A 6 -1.70 22.11 -45.71
N ASN A 7 -0.67 22.08 -44.93
CA ASN A 7 0.15 20.88 -44.77
C ASN A 7 -0.14 20.18 -43.44
N LYS A 8 -0.30 18.89 -43.53
CA LYS A 8 -0.58 17.87 -42.52
C LYS A 8 0.24 18.06 -41.25
N PHE A 9 -0.45 18.07 -40.11
CA PHE A 9 0.18 17.79 -38.82
C PHE A 9 0.30 16.27 -38.66
N GLU A 10 1.49 15.77 -38.84
CA GLU A 10 1.89 14.47 -38.33
C GLU A 10 2.05 14.57 -36.81
N THR A 11 1.32 13.73 -36.10
CA THR A 11 1.43 13.58 -34.65
C THR A 11 2.70 12.78 -34.32
N ASP A 12 3.79 13.46 -34.04
CA ASP A 12 4.97 12.87 -33.44
C ASP A 12 4.73 12.70 -31.94
N SER A 13 4.45 11.47 -31.53
CA SER A 13 4.44 11.06 -30.13
C SER A 13 5.86 10.73 -29.68
N SER A 14 6.67 11.74 -29.41
CA SER A 14 7.94 11.55 -28.72
C SER A 14 7.72 11.59 -27.21
N THR A 15 7.69 10.42 -26.58
CA THR A 15 7.88 10.26 -25.14
C THR A 15 9.29 10.69 -24.79
N SER A 16 9.46 11.86 -24.19
CA SER A 16 10.73 12.32 -23.66
C SER A 16 11.08 11.56 -22.38
N ASP A 17 12.16 10.80 -22.46
CA ASP A 17 12.83 10.18 -21.31
C ASP A 17 13.20 11.20 -20.23
N CYS A 18 12.70 11.00 -19.02
CA CYS A 18 13.12 11.70 -17.81
C CYS A 18 14.11 10.86 -17.00
N CYS A 19 15.24 10.52 -17.60
CA CYS A 19 16.44 10.10 -16.86
C CYS A 19 17.65 10.70 -17.54
N GLY A 20 18.47 11.39 -16.75
CA GLY A 20 19.66 12.03 -17.23
C GLY A 20 20.66 11.05 -17.84
N ASN A 21 21.37 11.57 -18.79
CA ASN A 21 22.46 11.01 -19.54
C ASN A 21 23.26 9.93 -18.79
N ASP A 22 23.04 8.69 -19.15
CA ASP A 22 24.08 7.69 -19.29
C ASP A 22 23.66 6.73 -20.41
N GLN A 23 24.43 6.77 -21.49
CA GLN A 23 24.25 5.95 -22.69
C GLN A 23 24.52 4.48 -22.34
N GLN A 24 23.50 3.74 -21.97
CA GLN A 24 23.43 2.30 -22.22
C GLN A 24 22.07 2.02 -22.87
N LYS A 25 22.11 1.71 -24.17
CA LYS A 25 20.98 1.13 -24.89
C LYS A 25 20.55 -0.13 -24.15
N MET A 26 19.52 -0.02 -23.31
CA MET A 26 18.73 -1.16 -22.93
C MET A 26 17.66 -1.32 -23.99
N ASP A 27 17.70 -2.42 -24.72
CA ASP A 27 16.60 -2.87 -25.56
C ASP A 27 15.33 -2.91 -24.71
N TYR A 28 14.40 -2.04 -25.06
CA TYR A 28 13.09 -1.97 -24.43
C TYR A 28 12.29 -3.20 -24.86
N VAL A 29 12.38 -4.26 -24.06
CA VAL A 29 11.46 -5.38 -24.19
C VAL A 29 10.08 -4.86 -23.83
N GLN A 30 9.15 -4.86 -24.78
CA GLN A 30 7.74 -4.55 -24.52
C GLN A 30 7.28 -5.34 -23.30
N PRO A 31 6.59 -4.70 -22.32
CA PRO A 31 6.06 -5.43 -21.20
C PRO A 31 5.07 -6.48 -21.73
N LEU A 32 5.40 -7.74 -21.53
CA LEU A 32 4.49 -8.85 -21.77
C LEU A 32 3.23 -8.59 -20.95
N GLN A 33 2.09 -8.67 -21.61
CA GLN A 33 0.76 -8.50 -20.99
C GLN A 33 0.67 -9.41 -19.76
N PRO A 34 0.16 -8.91 -18.61
CA PRO A 34 0.03 -9.71 -17.42
C PRO A 34 -0.89 -10.90 -17.70
N PHE A 35 -0.44 -12.09 -17.28
CA PHE A 35 -1.24 -13.30 -17.29
C PHE A 35 -2.41 -13.10 -16.32
N THR A 36 -3.55 -12.70 -16.85
CA THR A 36 -4.81 -12.57 -16.10
C THR A 36 -5.47 -13.94 -16.05
N ILE A 37 -5.47 -14.56 -14.88
CA ILE A 37 -6.48 -15.57 -14.57
C ILE A 37 -7.79 -14.79 -14.46
N SER A 38 -8.56 -14.83 -15.53
CA SER A 38 -9.91 -14.26 -15.59
C SER A 38 -10.82 -15.06 -14.66
N MET A 39 -10.89 -14.67 -13.40
CA MET A 39 -12.11 -14.87 -12.64
C MET A 39 -13.06 -13.75 -13.05
N ALA A 40 -14.19 -14.12 -13.61
CA ALA A 40 -15.18 -13.26 -14.26
C ALA A 40 -15.48 -11.96 -13.47
N GLY A 41 -15.01 -10.86 -14.00
CA GLY A 41 -15.24 -9.49 -13.54
C GLY A 41 -14.29 -8.62 -14.32
N ALA A 42 -14.79 -7.70 -15.13
CA ALA A 42 -14.01 -6.80 -15.95
C ALA A 42 -12.85 -6.20 -15.15
N VAL A 43 -11.63 -6.57 -15.49
CA VAL A 43 -10.41 -6.00 -14.94
C VAL A 43 -10.18 -4.71 -15.70
N ASP A 44 -10.26 -3.57 -15.02
CA ASP A 44 -9.74 -2.31 -15.53
C ASP A 44 -8.24 -2.50 -15.78
N ASP A 45 -7.82 -2.51 -17.05
CA ASP A 45 -6.42 -2.72 -17.49
C ASP A 45 -5.46 -1.64 -16.97
N ASP A 46 -5.96 -0.57 -16.36
CA ASP A 46 -5.20 0.55 -15.78
C ASP A 46 -4.97 0.45 -14.25
N ALA A 47 -5.33 -0.63 -13.58
CA ALA A 47 -5.14 -0.75 -12.15
C ALA A 47 -3.70 -1.16 -11.82
N PRO A 48 -2.86 -0.27 -11.23
CA PRO A 48 -1.52 -0.64 -10.81
C PRO A 48 -1.56 -1.71 -9.72
N CYS A 49 -0.68 -2.71 -9.84
CA CYS A 49 -0.65 -3.93 -9.02
C CYS A 49 -0.43 -3.75 -7.50
N CYS A 50 -0.21 -2.53 -6.99
CA CYS A 50 0.17 -2.29 -5.60
C CYS A 50 -0.94 -1.63 -4.79
N GLY A 51 -1.36 -2.30 -3.72
CA GLY A 51 -2.23 -1.75 -2.68
C GLY A 51 -3.72 -1.66 -3.04
N PRO A 52 -4.57 -1.17 -2.12
CA PRO A 52 -6.02 -1.11 -2.29
C PRO A 52 -6.43 -0.25 -3.49
N LYS A 53 -7.54 -0.61 -4.14
CA LYS A 53 -8.10 0.21 -5.22
C LYS A 53 -8.44 1.61 -4.67
N PRO A 54 -8.21 2.69 -5.45
CA PRO A 54 -8.66 4.02 -5.05
C PRO A 54 -10.19 4.02 -4.91
N GLY A 55 -10.70 4.70 -3.86
CA GLY A 55 -12.13 4.95 -3.69
C GLY A 55 -12.69 5.85 -4.81
N PRO A 56 -13.99 6.13 -4.82
CA PRO A 56 -14.56 7.11 -5.75
C PRO A 56 -13.95 8.50 -5.49
N PRO A 57 -13.86 9.38 -6.50
CA PRO A 57 -13.43 10.75 -6.30
C PRO A 57 -14.33 11.46 -5.28
N SER A 58 -13.79 12.45 -4.59
CA SER A 58 -14.56 13.27 -3.66
C SER A 58 -15.60 14.07 -4.45
N SER A 59 -16.81 14.19 -3.90
CA SER A 59 -17.86 15.00 -4.50
C SER A 59 -17.41 16.47 -4.57
N PRO A 60 -17.79 17.24 -5.62
CA PRO A 60 -17.55 18.68 -5.67
C PRO A 60 -18.09 19.46 -4.47
N HIS A 61 -19.06 18.89 -3.75
CA HIS A 61 -19.63 19.47 -2.54
C HIS A 61 -18.86 19.07 -1.26
N GLU A 62 -17.98 18.08 -1.31
CA GLU A 62 -17.09 17.72 -0.19
C GLU A 62 -15.94 18.73 -0.10
N LYS A 63 -16.18 19.84 0.57
CA LYS A 63 -15.15 20.84 0.88
C LYS A 63 -14.78 20.79 2.37
N PRO A 64 -13.59 21.25 2.77
CA PRO A 64 -13.26 21.43 4.18
C PRO A 64 -14.30 22.31 4.87
N GLY A 65 -14.83 21.83 6.01
CA GLY A 65 -15.90 22.53 6.73
C GLY A 65 -17.32 22.14 6.34
N TYR A 66 -17.57 21.54 5.17
CA TYR A 66 -18.88 20.98 4.85
C TYR A 66 -19.30 19.86 5.81
N ARG A 67 -18.34 19.04 6.21
CA ARG A 67 -18.47 18.07 7.29
C ARG A 67 -17.58 18.47 8.44
N LEU A 68 -18.16 18.75 9.60
CA LEU A 68 -17.42 19.06 10.82
C LEU A 68 -16.76 17.78 11.37
N TYR A 69 -15.45 17.73 11.24
CA TYR A 69 -14.64 16.69 11.86
C TYR A 69 -14.28 17.11 13.29
N HIS A 70 -14.19 16.15 14.20
CA HIS A 70 -13.83 16.42 15.61
C HIS A 70 -12.47 17.06 15.85
N PHE A 71 -11.61 17.07 14.83
CA PHE A 71 -10.30 17.73 14.88
C PHE A 71 -10.34 19.20 14.40
N VAL A 72 -11.46 19.68 13.88
CA VAL A 72 -11.68 21.10 13.57
C VAL A 72 -12.00 21.83 14.86
N GLN A 73 -11.25 22.89 15.14
CA GLN A 73 -11.38 23.72 16.32
C GLN A 73 -12.31 24.92 16.08
N ASP A 74 -12.02 25.64 15.03
CA ASP A 74 -12.75 26.82 14.57
C ASP A 74 -12.50 27.08 13.09
N PHE A 75 -12.93 28.24 12.60
CA PHE A 75 -12.73 28.68 11.21
C PHE A 75 -12.05 30.04 11.19
N VAL A 76 -11.07 30.20 10.31
CA VAL A 76 -10.34 31.44 10.06
C VAL A 76 -10.93 32.10 8.83
N GLU A 77 -11.32 33.37 8.95
CA GLU A 77 -11.73 34.20 7.82
C GLU A 77 -10.51 34.63 7.01
N THR A 78 -10.57 34.42 5.71
CA THR A 78 -9.47 34.70 4.78
C THR A 78 -9.99 35.31 3.49
N PRO A 79 -9.15 35.89 2.62
CA PRO A 79 -9.55 36.42 1.32
C PRO A 79 -10.20 35.39 0.40
N VAL A 80 -9.99 34.08 0.66
CA VAL A 80 -10.54 32.96 -0.12
C VAL A 80 -11.73 32.27 0.57
N GLY A 81 -12.19 32.81 1.70
CA GLY A 81 -13.33 32.31 2.48
C GLY A 81 -12.90 31.74 3.84
N PHE A 82 -13.82 31.03 4.48
CA PHE A 82 -13.58 30.43 5.78
C PHE A 82 -12.78 29.12 5.68
N ILE A 83 -11.61 29.07 6.32
CA ILE A 83 -10.72 27.91 6.32
C ILE A 83 -10.75 27.25 7.70
N PRO A 84 -11.04 25.93 7.79
CA PRO A 84 -11.06 25.23 9.07
C PRO A 84 -9.67 25.16 9.69
N ARG A 85 -9.57 25.63 10.96
CA ARG A 85 -8.39 25.45 11.80
C ARG A 85 -8.48 24.12 12.51
N ILE A 86 -7.40 23.35 12.42
CA ILE A 86 -7.35 21.98 12.95
C ILE A 86 -6.39 21.87 14.12
N GLY A 87 -6.77 21.02 15.08
CA GLY A 87 -5.92 20.69 16.22
C GLY A 87 -4.83 19.70 15.83
N THR A 88 -3.65 19.87 16.44
CA THR A 88 -2.48 18.98 16.23
C THR A 88 -2.53 17.72 17.09
N SER A 89 -3.24 17.73 18.22
CA SER A 89 -3.37 16.58 19.10
C SER A 89 -4.32 15.51 18.51
N LEU A 90 -3.91 14.24 18.62
CA LEU A 90 -4.76 13.11 18.27
C LEU A 90 -5.68 12.78 19.45
N LYS A 91 -6.98 12.63 19.18
CA LYS A 91 -7.97 12.16 20.17
C LYS A 91 -8.07 10.63 20.15
N GLY A 92 -8.70 10.03 21.17
CA GLY A 92 -8.95 8.60 21.22
C GLY A 92 -9.68 8.06 19.98
N SER A 93 -10.60 8.84 19.40
CA SER A 93 -11.29 8.50 18.15
C SER A 93 -10.33 8.40 16.94
N ASP A 94 -9.27 9.21 16.87
CA ASP A 94 -8.25 9.13 15.81
C ASP A 94 -7.42 7.85 15.97
N ILE A 95 -7.06 7.50 17.21
CA ILE A 95 -6.30 6.27 17.53
C ILE A 95 -7.12 5.03 17.17
N VAL A 96 -8.39 4.99 17.57
CA VAL A 96 -9.31 3.88 17.22
C VAL A 96 -9.51 3.81 15.70
N GLY A 97 -9.72 4.94 15.04
CA GLY A 97 -9.84 5.02 13.59
C GLY A 97 -8.59 4.51 12.87
N THR A 98 -7.42 4.89 13.34
CA THR A 98 -6.12 4.41 12.84
C THR A 98 -5.98 2.90 13.02
N LEU A 99 -6.34 2.36 14.19
CA LEU A 99 -6.32 0.93 14.46
C LEU A 99 -7.26 0.16 13.51
N ARG A 100 -8.51 0.63 13.37
CA ARG A 100 -9.49 0.03 12.44
C ARG A 100 -9.00 0.06 10.99
N ALA A 101 -8.44 1.18 10.54
CA ALA A 101 -7.89 1.28 9.19
C ALA A 101 -6.69 0.34 8.98
N ARG A 102 -5.86 0.13 10.00
CA ARG A 102 -4.74 -0.83 9.97
C ARG A 102 -5.18 -2.28 10.06
N LEU A 103 -6.36 -2.55 10.62
CA LEU A 103 -7.01 -3.86 10.60
C LEU A 103 -7.84 -4.08 9.32
N GLY A 104 -7.74 -3.21 8.34
CA GLY A 104 -8.51 -3.31 7.09
C GLY A 104 -9.99 -2.93 7.21
N VAL A 105 -10.47 -2.57 8.41
CA VAL A 105 -11.86 -2.18 8.65
C VAL A 105 -12.05 -0.72 8.26
N SER A 106 -12.95 -0.45 7.32
CA SER A 106 -13.24 0.91 6.82
C SER A 106 -12.05 1.67 6.24
N ARG A 107 -10.98 0.98 5.83
CA ARG A 107 -9.74 1.57 5.31
C ARG A 107 -10.00 2.47 4.10
N ASP A 108 -10.85 2.04 3.17
CA ASP A 108 -11.13 2.74 1.91
C ASP A 108 -11.96 4.02 2.12
N TRP A 109 -12.62 4.15 3.28
CA TRP A 109 -13.44 5.30 3.65
C TRP A 109 -12.78 6.20 4.70
N TYR A 110 -11.58 5.84 5.16
CA TYR A 110 -10.86 6.60 6.19
C TYR A 110 -10.12 7.76 5.57
N ARG A 111 -10.88 8.78 5.15
CA ARG A 111 -10.41 9.96 4.43
C ARG A 111 -10.97 11.24 5.00
N VAL A 112 -10.29 12.37 4.73
CA VAL A 112 -10.73 13.74 5.00
C VAL A 112 -11.13 14.41 3.70
N ALA A 113 -11.91 15.50 3.78
CA ALA A 113 -12.26 16.28 2.60
C ALA A 113 -11.01 16.92 1.98
N PRO A 114 -10.83 16.90 0.66
CA PRO A 114 -9.74 17.60 -0.01
C PRO A 114 -9.99 19.13 0.03
N GLY A 115 -8.91 19.89 0.02
CA GLY A 115 -8.98 21.35 0.09
C GLY A 115 -8.01 21.93 1.11
N LEU A 116 -8.27 23.14 1.59
CA LEU A 116 -7.35 23.87 2.44
C LEU A 116 -7.75 23.84 3.91
N TYR A 117 -6.75 23.59 4.76
CA TYR A 117 -6.83 23.64 6.22
C TYR A 117 -5.72 24.51 6.78
N CYS A 118 -5.82 24.91 8.05
CA CYS A 118 -4.74 25.60 8.74
C CYS A 118 -4.48 25.03 10.13
N VAL A 119 -3.23 25.20 10.58
CA VAL A 119 -2.77 24.93 11.94
C VAL A 119 -2.19 26.20 12.53
N GLY A 120 -2.54 26.48 13.79
CA GLY A 120 -2.12 27.71 14.45
C GLY A 120 -2.78 28.97 13.87
N SER A 121 -2.00 30.00 13.65
CA SER A 121 -2.44 31.29 13.08
C SER A 121 -1.58 31.66 11.87
N PRO A 122 -1.64 30.93 10.77
CA PRO A 122 -0.76 31.17 9.63
C PRO A 122 -1.11 32.47 8.91
N GLY A 123 -0.06 33.19 8.51
CA GLY A 123 -0.12 34.40 7.68
C GLY A 123 0.27 34.12 6.24
N GLU A 124 0.47 35.19 5.46
CA GLU A 124 0.82 35.12 4.03
C GLU A 124 2.19 34.49 3.76
N GLU A 125 3.13 34.57 4.71
CA GLU A 125 4.48 34.01 4.62
C GLU A 125 4.59 32.59 5.21
N SER A 126 3.51 32.06 5.80
CA SER A 126 3.50 30.74 6.43
C SER A 126 3.63 29.61 5.38
N PRO A 127 4.35 28.53 5.70
CA PRO A 127 4.57 27.43 4.76
C PRO A 127 3.26 26.75 4.36
N VAL A 128 3.18 26.37 3.08
CA VAL A 128 2.10 25.55 2.54
C VAL A 128 2.58 24.12 2.42
N LEU A 129 2.00 23.22 3.22
CA LEU A 129 2.30 21.80 3.26
C LEU A 129 1.26 21.04 2.46
N VAL A 130 1.69 20.11 1.61
CA VAL A 130 0.80 19.31 0.77
C VAL A 130 0.73 17.88 1.30
N THR A 131 -0.47 17.32 1.38
CA THR A 131 -0.68 15.92 1.79
C THR A 131 -1.82 15.25 1.05
N ALA A 132 -1.95 13.93 1.22
CA ALA A 132 -3.06 13.13 0.70
C ALA A 132 -4.29 13.23 1.61
N ASN A 133 -5.50 13.02 1.05
CA ASN A 133 -6.71 12.99 1.86
C ASN A 133 -6.91 11.68 2.64
N TYR A 134 -5.98 10.74 2.59
CA TYR A 134 -5.98 9.60 3.51
C TYR A 134 -5.77 10.05 4.95
N LYS A 135 -6.74 9.74 5.82
CA LYS A 135 -6.76 10.29 7.19
C LYS A 135 -5.47 9.99 7.99
N LEU A 136 -4.85 8.80 7.80
CA LEU A 136 -3.59 8.50 8.48
C LEU A 136 -2.45 9.42 8.01
N SER A 137 -2.38 9.75 6.71
CA SER A 137 -1.36 10.66 6.19
C SER A 137 -1.58 12.07 6.71
N PHE A 138 -2.83 12.50 6.75
CA PHE A 138 -3.24 13.79 7.29
C PHE A 138 -2.94 13.89 8.80
N ASP A 139 -3.28 12.88 9.59
CA ASP A 139 -3.01 12.85 11.03
C ASP A 139 -1.51 12.79 11.34
N SER A 140 -0.74 12.02 10.54
CA SER A 140 0.71 11.98 10.68
C SER A 140 1.37 13.32 10.40
N LEU A 141 0.80 14.14 9.52
CA LEU A 141 1.29 15.49 9.27
C LEU A 141 0.90 16.45 10.41
N ARG A 142 -0.41 16.53 10.74
CA ARG A 142 -0.89 17.54 11.68
C ARG A 142 -0.33 17.39 13.10
N GLN A 143 -0.05 16.16 13.54
CA GLN A 143 0.53 15.94 14.87
C GLN A 143 1.96 16.49 15.02
N GLU A 144 2.70 16.59 13.92
CA GLU A 144 4.08 17.11 13.92
C GLU A 144 4.13 18.65 13.79
N LEU A 145 2.98 19.30 13.65
CA LEU A 145 2.88 20.74 13.50
C LEU A 145 2.64 21.50 14.83
N VAL A 146 2.91 20.85 15.96
CA VAL A 146 2.82 21.52 17.27
C VAL A 146 3.75 22.72 17.34
N GLY A 147 3.17 23.93 17.51
CA GLY A 147 3.90 25.19 17.57
C GLY A 147 4.39 25.70 16.22
N ILE A 148 3.81 25.23 15.13
CA ILE A 148 4.09 25.68 13.76
C ILE A 148 2.81 26.22 13.16
N ASP A 149 2.85 27.46 12.66
CA ASP A 149 1.77 28.08 11.90
C ASP A 149 1.93 27.71 10.43
N ALA A 150 0.96 26.97 9.87
CA ALA A 150 1.08 26.44 8.52
C ALA A 150 -0.28 26.26 7.83
N TRP A 151 -0.29 26.40 6.52
CA TRP A 151 -1.37 26.00 5.63
C TRP A 151 -1.19 24.54 5.20
N ILE A 152 -2.27 23.78 5.14
CA ILE A 152 -2.25 22.38 4.69
C ILE A 152 -3.18 22.23 3.48
N LEU A 153 -2.60 22.00 2.32
CA LEU A 153 -3.33 21.69 1.10
C LEU A 153 -3.49 20.15 0.99
N VAL A 154 -4.71 19.69 1.06
CA VAL A 154 -5.07 18.27 1.00
C VAL A 154 -5.53 17.92 -0.40
N LEU A 155 -4.81 17.02 -1.09
CA LEU A 155 -5.14 16.54 -2.42
C LEU A 155 -6.17 15.40 -2.36
N ASP A 156 -7.04 15.30 -3.37
CA ASP A 156 -7.94 14.16 -3.49
C ASP A 156 -7.22 12.93 -4.05
N THR A 157 -6.68 12.12 -3.16
CA THR A 157 -6.06 10.84 -3.50
C THR A 157 -7.02 9.66 -3.39
N ARG A 158 -8.33 9.94 -3.30
CA ARG A 158 -9.39 8.94 -3.12
C ARG A 158 -9.19 8.05 -1.89
N GLY A 159 -8.65 8.61 -0.82
CA GLY A 159 -8.37 7.88 0.42
C GLY A 159 -7.11 7.00 0.39
N VAL A 160 -6.22 7.19 -0.59
CA VAL A 160 -4.95 6.48 -0.69
C VAL A 160 -3.82 7.32 -0.10
N ASN A 161 -2.85 6.70 0.57
CA ASN A 161 -1.69 7.38 1.13
C ASN A 161 -0.79 7.97 0.03
N VAL A 162 0.08 8.93 0.39
CA VAL A 162 0.95 9.65 -0.56
C VAL A 162 1.73 8.73 -1.49
N TRP A 163 2.41 7.71 -0.95
CA TRP A 163 3.28 6.84 -1.73
C TRP A 163 2.51 6.00 -2.75
N CYS A 164 1.50 5.28 -2.27
CA CYS A 164 0.66 4.47 -3.17
C CYS A 164 -0.10 5.35 -4.17
N ALA A 165 -0.56 6.53 -3.75
CA ALA A 165 -1.26 7.48 -4.60
C ALA A 165 -0.37 8.06 -5.71
N ALA A 166 0.91 8.32 -5.41
CA ALA A 166 1.88 8.75 -6.41
C ALA A 166 2.07 7.67 -7.50
N GLY A 167 2.18 6.39 -7.09
CA GLY A 167 2.26 5.26 -8.03
C GLY A 167 0.99 5.05 -8.84
N LYS A 168 -0.18 5.38 -8.27
CA LYS A 168 -1.51 5.26 -8.92
C LYS A 168 -1.95 6.53 -9.65
N ARG A 169 -1.10 7.54 -9.74
CA ARG A 169 -1.36 8.83 -10.38
C ARG A 169 -2.56 9.60 -9.79
N THR A 170 -2.96 9.32 -8.55
CA THR A 170 -3.96 10.12 -7.81
C THR A 170 -3.30 11.22 -6.97
N PHE A 171 -2.06 11.04 -6.51
CA PHE A 171 -1.21 12.13 -6.03
C PHE A 171 -0.39 12.60 -7.23
N SER A 172 -0.95 13.47 -8.05
CA SER A 172 -0.46 13.82 -9.38
C SER A 172 -0.21 15.32 -9.56
N THR A 173 0.52 15.64 -10.61
CA THR A 173 0.77 17.03 -11.03
C THR A 173 -0.53 17.78 -11.27
N GLU A 174 -1.47 17.17 -11.96
CA GLU A 174 -2.77 17.73 -12.34
C GLU A 174 -3.61 18.02 -11.10
N GLU A 175 -3.59 17.09 -10.13
CA GLU A 175 -4.33 17.26 -8.89
C GLU A 175 -3.76 18.40 -8.02
N VAL A 176 -2.44 18.56 -7.95
CA VAL A 176 -1.82 19.71 -7.26
C VAL A 176 -2.25 21.01 -7.91
N ILE A 177 -2.15 21.12 -9.23
CA ILE A 177 -2.53 22.33 -9.97
C ILE A 177 -4.01 22.64 -9.75
N ARG A 178 -4.87 21.63 -9.86
CA ARG A 178 -6.31 21.75 -9.65
C ARG A 178 -6.63 22.28 -8.25
N GLN A 179 -6.08 21.65 -7.20
CA GLN A 179 -6.33 22.05 -5.81
C GLN A 179 -5.82 23.47 -5.51
N VAL A 180 -4.66 23.87 -6.04
CA VAL A 180 -4.14 25.23 -5.89
C VAL A 180 -5.12 26.26 -6.45
N HIS A 181 -5.68 26.01 -7.62
CA HIS A 181 -6.67 26.91 -8.26
C HIS A 181 -8.02 26.88 -7.53
N ASP A 182 -8.51 25.67 -7.17
CA ASP A 182 -9.82 25.50 -6.52
C ASP A 182 -9.91 26.23 -5.17
N VAL A 183 -8.80 26.31 -4.43
CA VAL A 183 -8.74 27.00 -3.13
C VAL A 183 -8.29 28.46 -3.24
N GLY A 184 -7.89 28.93 -4.44
CA GLY A 184 -7.40 30.28 -4.64
C GLY A 184 -6.12 30.58 -3.83
N LEU A 185 -5.20 29.63 -3.75
CA LEU A 185 -4.01 29.72 -2.88
C LEU A 185 -3.11 30.93 -3.20
N ASP A 186 -3.08 31.36 -4.44
CA ASP A 186 -2.37 32.53 -4.92
C ASP A 186 -2.83 33.86 -4.30
N LYS A 187 -4.07 33.92 -3.78
CA LYS A 187 -4.65 35.06 -3.08
C LYS A 187 -4.42 35.01 -1.57
N LEU A 188 -3.94 33.88 -1.05
CA LEU A 188 -3.79 33.65 0.38
C LEU A 188 -2.34 33.83 0.84
N VAL A 189 -1.36 33.45 0.01
CA VAL A 189 0.06 33.50 0.36
C VAL A 189 0.83 34.37 -0.62
N SER A 190 1.78 35.20 -0.07
CA SER A 190 2.63 36.08 -0.85
C SER A 190 3.74 35.34 -1.59
N HIS A 191 4.22 34.25 -1.01
CA HIS A 191 5.21 33.37 -1.64
C HIS A 191 4.58 32.39 -2.65
N ARG A 192 5.42 31.79 -3.50
CA ARG A 192 5.00 30.82 -4.52
C ARG A 192 5.71 29.47 -4.31
N GLU A 193 5.62 28.93 -3.10
CA GLU A 193 6.28 27.68 -2.73
C GLU A 193 5.29 26.69 -2.09
N LEU A 194 5.37 25.42 -2.52
CA LEU A 194 4.63 24.30 -1.96
C LEU A 194 5.61 23.27 -1.43
N ILE A 195 5.44 22.84 -0.20
CA ILE A 195 6.24 21.79 0.41
C ILE A 195 5.49 20.45 0.25
N LEU A 196 6.01 19.59 -0.59
CA LEU A 196 5.46 18.27 -0.87
C LEU A 196 6.28 17.17 -0.16
N PRO A 197 5.63 16.12 0.35
CA PRO A 197 6.35 14.99 0.92
C PRO A 197 7.22 14.29 -0.15
N GLN A 198 8.44 13.91 0.20
CA GLN A 198 9.36 13.21 -0.71
C GLN A 198 8.75 11.96 -1.36
N LEU A 199 7.87 11.25 -0.64
CA LEU A 199 7.18 10.05 -1.13
C LEU A 199 6.22 10.32 -2.29
N GLY A 200 5.84 11.58 -2.51
CA GLY A 200 5.00 12.01 -3.64
C GLY A 200 5.77 12.24 -4.94
N ALA A 201 7.11 12.27 -4.89
CA ALA A 201 7.94 12.63 -6.03
C ALA A 201 7.69 11.80 -7.31
N PRO A 202 7.43 10.49 -7.25
CA PRO A 202 7.15 9.70 -8.46
C PRO A 202 5.89 10.13 -9.24
N GLY A 203 4.92 10.79 -8.56
CA GLY A 203 3.67 11.24 -9.19
C GLY A 203 3.67 12.70 -9.64
N ILE A 204 4.70 13.49 -9.30
CA ILE A 204 4.69 14.95 -9.45
C ILE A 204 5.85 15.44 -10.30
N SER A 205 5.53 16.15 -11.37
CA SER A 205 6.51 16.93 -12.13
C SER A 205 6.58 18.37 -11.61
N ALA A 206 7.60 18.69 -10.82
CA ALA A 206 7.79 20.03 -10.23
C ALA A 206 7.79 21.16 -11.28
N HIS A 207 8.35 20.89 -12.45
CA HIS A 207 8.36 21.86 -13.56
C HIS A 207 6.95 22.14 -14.11
N LYS A 208 6.14 21.06 -14.29
CA LYS A 208 4.75 21.22 -14.75
C LYS A 208 3.87 21.89 -13.72
N VAL A 209 4.06 21.62 -12.41
CA VAL A 209 3.36 22.34 -11.33
C VAL A 209 3.67 23.84 -11.42
N LYS A 210 4.95 24.22 -11.51
CA LYS A 210 5.35 25.63 -11.64
C LYS A 210 4.74 26.29 -12.87
N LYS A 211 4.71 25.58 -14.00
CA LYS A 211 4.11 26.11 -15.25
C LYS A 211 2.59 26.23 -15.15
N GLY A 212 1.90 25.29 -14.46
CA GLY A 212 0.45 25.21 -14.40
C GLY A 212 -0.19 26.15 -13.38
N CYS A 213 0.43 26.38 -12.21
CA CYS A 213 -0.14 27.20 -11.16
C CYS A 213 0.83 28.26 -10.58
N GLY A 214 2.03 28.40 -11.09
CA GLY A 214 3.02 29.38 -10.65
C GLY A 214 3.79 29.00 -9.38
N PHE A 215 3.43 27.94 -8.69
CA PHE A 215 4.06 27.51 -7.44
C PHE A 215 5.25 26.57 -7.68
N LYS A 216 6.37 26.87 -7.00
CA LYS A 216 7.56 26.02 -6.98
C LYS A 216 7.39 24.89 -5.98
N VAL A 217 7.70 23.67 -6.39
CA VAL A 217 7.71 22.51 -5.49
C VAL A 217 9.03 22.44 -4.74
N ILE A 218 8.93 22.33 -3.42
CA ILE A 218 10.04 22.03 -2.51
C ILE A 218 9.79 20.63 -1.93
N TRP A 219 10.77 19.74 -2.11
CA TRP A 219 10.67 18.38 -1.58
C TRP A 219 11.05 18.38 -0.09
N GLY A 220 10.04 18.12 0.75
CA GLY A 220 10.20 17.93 2.19
C GLY A 220 10.75 16.54 2.54
N PRO A 221 10.77 16.20 3.83
CA PRO A 221 11.26 14.91 4.31
C PRO A 221 10.32 13.76 3.94
N VAL A 222 10.85 12.52 4.02
CA VAL A 222 10.08 11.29 3.89
C VAL A 222 9.12 11.11 5.07
N LYS A 223 9.59 11.42 6.28
CA LYS A 223 8.82 11.26 7.52
C LYS A 223 8.34 12.61 8.04
N ALA A 224 7.09 12.70 8.42
CA ALA A 224 6.50 13.93 8.98
C ALA A 224 7.22 14.41 10.24
N ARG A 225 7.72 13.53 11.10
CA ARG A 225 8.49 13.86 12.31
C ARG A 225 9.76 14.69 12.06
N ASP A 226 10.32 14.60 10.85
CA ASP A 226 11.52 15.34 10.48
C ASP A 226 11.19 16.75 9.93
N LEU A 227 9.87 17.06 9.79
CA LEU A 227 9.39 18.30 9.18
C LEU A 227 9.82 19.54 9.96
N LYS A 228 9.76 19.51 11.30
CA LYS A 228 10.17 20.63 12.14
C LYS A 228 11.65 20.96 11.94
N THR A 229 12.51 19.96 11.92
CA THR A 229 13.95 20.13 11.66
C THR A 229 14.19 20.64 10.24
N PHE A 230 13.48 20.12 9.25
CA PHE A 230 13.55 20.57 7.86
C PHE A 230 13.17 22.04 7.70
N LEU A 231 12.09 22.49 8.34
CA LEU A 231 11.68 23.90 8.31
C LEU A 231 12.71 24.82 8.99
N ASN A 232 13.26 24.40 10.14
CA ASN A 232 14.28 25.14 10.86
C ASN A 232 15.62 25.21 10.11
N ASN A 233 15.95 24.20 9.31
CA ASN A 233 17.15 24.16 8.46
C ASN A 233 16.99 24.94 7.14
N GLY A 234 16.10 25.91 7.09
CA GLY A 234 15.87 26.71 5.88
C GLY A 234 15.28 25.89 4.71
N ARG A 235 14.44 24.92 5.01
CA ARG A 235 13.76 24.05 4.03
C ARG A 235 14.74 23.18 3.21
N LYS A 236 15.85 22.81 3.81
CA LYS A 236 16.84 21.87 3.24
C LYS A 236 16.73 20.53 3.95
N ALA A 237 16.48 19.48 3.18
CA ALA A 237 16.41 18.11 3.71
C ALA A 237 17.82 17.50 3.72
N ASP A 238 18.22 17.00 4.87
CA ASP A 238 19.43 16.21 5.03
C ASP A 238 19.31 14.86 4.35
N THR A 239 20.43 14.20 4.10
CA THR A 239 20.46 12.90 3.39
C THR A 239 19.57 11.85 4.07
N TYR A 240 19.57 11.78 5.40
CA TYR A 240 18.75 10.81 6.14
C TYR A 240 17.25 11.08 6.01
N MET A 241 16.85 12.36 5.87
CA MET A 241 15.44 12.75 5.69
C MET A 241 14.86 12.30 4.34
N ARG A 242 15.72 11.98 3.37
CA ARG A 242 15.36 11.52 2.02
C ARG A 242 15.32 9.99 1.91
N GLN A 243 15.74 9.28 2.94
CA GLN A 243 15.81 7.82 2.92
C GLN A 243 14.52 7.20 3.47
N VAL A 244 14.00 6.24 2.72
CA VAL A 244 12.92 5.38 3.21
C VAL A 244 13.54 4.31 4.10
N THR A 245 13.17 4.31 5.37
CA THR A 245 13.55 3.26 6.32
C THR A 245 12.48 2.17 6.31
N PHE A 246 12.85 0.98 6.75
CA PHE A 246 11.91 -0.13 6.92
C PHE A 246 12.32 -0.92 8.18
N SER A 247 12.25 -0.22 9.31
CA SER A 247 12.57 -0.76 10.63
C SER A 247 11.60 -1.88 11.03
N ILE A 248 11.92 -2.66 12.06
CA ILE A 248 11.05 -3.71 12.59
C ILE A 248 9.66 -3.16 12.92
N GLY A 249 9.57 -2.01 13.61
CA GLY A 249 8.30 -1.40 13.96
C GLY A 249 7.47 -1.02 12.72
N GLU A 250 8.10 -0.48 11.68
CA GLU A 250 7.42 -0.14 10.42
C GLU A 250 6.89 -1.38 9.69
N ARG A 251 7.56 -2.53 9.82
CA ARG A 251 7.12 -3.81 9.26
C ARG A 251 5.97 -4.44 10.04
N ILE A 252 6.10 -4.49 11.38
CA ILE A 252 5.06 -5.07 12.25
C ILE A 252 3.73 -4.34 12.10
N VAL A 253 3.76 -3.02 11.91
CA VAL A 253 2.55 -2.20 11.70
C VAL A 253 1.76 -2.59 10.44
N LEU A 254 2.40 -3.22 9.44
CA LEU A 254 1.74 -3.68 8.21
C LEU A 254 1.12 -5.07 8.34
N ILE A 255 1.58 -5.90 9.29
CA ILE A 255 1.10 -7.28 9.48
C ILE A 255 -0.42 -7.37 9.67
N PRO A 256 -1.08 -6.54 10.52
CA PRO A 256 -2.53 -6.64 10.71
C PRO A 256 -3.35 -6.45 9.43
N VAL A 257 -2.90 -5.58 8.53
CA VAL A 257 -3.57 -5.37 7.22
C VAL A 257 -3.45 -6.61 6.36
N GLU A 258 -2.27 -7.21 6.27
CA GLU A 258 -2.04 -8.42 5.49
C GLU A 258 -2.87 -9.59 6.04
N LEU A 259 -2.90 -9.76 7.36
CA LEU A 259 -3.74 -10.77 7.99
C LEU A 259 -5.24 -10.54 7.72
N SER A 260 -5.71 -9.30 7.74
CA SER A 260 -7.12 -8.98 7.47
C SER A 260 -7.56 -9.37 6.06
N LEU A 261 -6.67 -9.27 5.08
CA LEU A 261 -6.94 -9.68 3.70
C LEU A 261 -7.04 -11.21 3.54
N ILE A 262 -6.36 -11.95 4.42
CA ILE A 262 -6.33 -13.42 4.40
C ILE A 262 -7.55 -14.03 5.08
N VAL A 263 -8.23 -13.33 6.01
CA VAL A 263 -9.33 -13.90 6.82
C VAL A 263 -10.45 -14.51 5.97
N LYS A 264 -10.96 -13.78 4.99
CA LYS A 264 -12.07 -14.28 4.14
C LYS A 264 -11.69 -15.54 3.33
N PRO A 265 -10.58 -15.56 2.56
CA PRO A 265 -10.16 -16.78 1.88
C PRO A 265 -9.80 -17.91 2.85
N SER A 266 -9.28 -17.61 4.06
CA SER A 266 -8.98 -18.63 5.07
C SER A 266 -10.20 -19.43 5.48
N LEU A 267 -11.35 -18.79 5.67
CA LEU A 267 -12.59 -19.49 6.05
C LEU A 267 -12.98 -20.52 4.99
N ALA A 268 -12.89 -20.17 3.70
CA ALA A 268 -13.15 -21.08 2.62
C ALA A 268 -12.15 -22.24 2.56
N ILE A 269 -10.85 -21.93 2.72
CA ILE A 269 -9.78 -22.94 2.70
C ILE A 269 -9.94 -23.91 3.88
N LEU A 270 -10.21 -23.41 5.09
CA LEU A 270 -10.43 -24.26 6.27
C LEU A 270 -11.65 -25.17 6.10
N LEU A 271 -12.72 -24.68 5.49
CA LEU A 271 -13.88 -25.51 5.14
C LEU A 271 -13.49 -26.63 4.17
N VAL A 272 -12.76 -26.32 3.11
CA VAL A 272 -12.28 -27.31 2.15
C VAL A 272 -11.37 -28.33 2.83
N VAL A 273 -10.42 -27.89 3.66
CA VAL A 273 -9.55 -28.77 4.45
C VAL A 273 -10.37 -29.71 5.33
N PHE A 274 -11.39 -29.19 6.01
CA PHE A 274 -12.28 -30.00 6.85
C PHE A 274 -13.02 -31.09 6.04
N VAL A 275 -13.63 -30.70 4.91
CA VAL A 275 -14.35 -31.63 4.04
C VAL A 275 -13.42 -32.71 3.47
N LEU A 276 -12.26 -32.33 2.95
CA LEU A 276 -11.27 -33.30 2.43
C LEU A 276 -10.74 -34.24 3.53
N SER A 277 -10.66 -33.75 4.78
CA SER A 277 -10.20 -34.55 5.92
C SER A 277 -11.19 -35.63 6.33
N GLY A 278 -12.47 -35.48 5.97
CA GLY A 278 -13.51 -36.48 6.27
C GLY A 278 -13.60 -37.63 5.27
N ILE A 279 -12.92 -37.52 4.13
CA ILE A 279 -12.88 -38.59 3.14
C ILE A 279 -12.18 -39.82 3.74
N SER A 280 -12.86 -40.95 3.72
CA SER A 280 -12.43 -42.21 4.33
C SER A 280 -12.97 -43.40 3.52
N PRO A 281 -12.55 -44.66 3.77
CA PRO A 281 -13.08 -45.84 3.09
C PRO A 281 -14.62 -45.96 3.18
N ASP A 282 -15.23 -45.45 4.23
CA ASP A 282 -16.69 -45.42 4.43
C ASP A 282 -17.36 -44.15 3.82
N ILE A 283 -16.75 -43.60 2.77
CA ILE A 283 -17.15 -42.37 2.06
C ILE A 283 -16.82 -41.11 2.87
N PHE A 284 -17.41 -40.94 4.06
CA PHE A 284 -17.19 -39.78 4.91
C PHE A 284 -17.34 -40.10 6.40
N SER A 285 -16.36 -39.69 7.21
CA SER A 285 -16.36 -39.84 8.65
C SER A 285 -16.15 -38.49 9.36
N PHE A 286 -17.12 -38.07 10.17
CA PHE A 286 -17.00 -36.82 10.97
C PHE A 286 -15.89 -36.89 12.01
N SER A 287 -15.65 -38.05 12.61
CA SER A 287 -14.55 -38.21 13.56
C SER A 287 -13.21 -38.00 12.88
N THR A 288 -13.02 -38.60 11.70
CA THR A 288 -11.81 -38.42 10.89
C THR A 288 -11.68 -36.97 10.40
N ALA A 289 -12.79 -36.37 9.94
CA ALA A 289 -12.82 -34.96 9.55
C ALA A 289 -12.35 -34.04 10.67
N TRP A 290 -12.76 -34.34 11.90
CA TRP A 290 -12.39 -33.52 13.06
C TRP A 290 -10.91 -33.64 13.41
N PHE A 291 -10.37 -34.83 13.58
CA PHE A 291 -8.98 -35.02 13.99
C PHE A 291 -7.99 -34.62 12.89
N ARG A 292 -8.19 -35.09 11.67
CA ARG A 292 -7.33 -34.72 10.54
C ARG A 292 -7.53 -33.25 10.15
N GLY A 293 -8.79 -32.78 10.16
CA GLY A 293 -9.13 -31.40 9.87
C GLY A 293 -8.47 -30.40 10.81
N LEU A 294 -8.39 -30.71 12.10
CA LEU A 294 -7.65 -29.88 13.07
C LEU A 294 -6.14 -29.82 12.72
N ASN A 295 -5.52 -30.95 12.38
CA ASN A 295 -4.11 -30.97 11.98
C ASN A 295 -3.89 -30.17 10.69
N GLY A 296 -4.78 -30.29 9.69
CA GLY A 296 -4.73 -29.51 8.47
C GLY A 296 -4.96 -28.01 8.69
N ALA A 297 -5.92 -27.67 9.56
CA ALA A 297 -6.19 -26.29 9.96
C ALA A 297 -4.99 -25.68 10.70
N PHE A 298 -4.37 -26.43 11.59
CA PHE A 298 -3.18 -25.98 12.32
C PHE A 298 -2.00 -25.77 11.35
N ALA A 299 -1.78 -26.68 10.39
CA ALA A 299 -0.75 -26.52 9.35
C ALA A 299 -0.98 -25.28 8.50
N TYR A 300 -2.25 -25.00 8.09
CA TYR A 300 -2.62 -23.82 7.36
C TYR A 300 -2.32 -22.54 8.17
N LEU A 301 -2.80 -22.46 9.41
CA LEU A 301 -2.60 -21.30 10.28
C LEU A 301 -1.12 -21.07 10.60
N LEU A 302 -0.38 -22.15 10.82
CA LEU A 302 1.06 -22.09 11.03
C LEU A 302 1.79 -21.54 9.79
N GLY A 303 1.37 -21.95 8.59
CA GLY A 303 1.85 -21.39 7.33
C GLY A 303 1.56 -19.89 7.19
N VAL A 304 0.34 -19.46 7.55
CA VAL A 304 -0.03 -18.03 7.58
C VAL A 304 0.86 -17.26 8.54
N VAL A 305 1.07 -17.74 9.75
CA VAL A 305 1.95 -17.10 10.75
C VAL A 305 3.40 -17.05 10.24
N ALA A 306 3.90 -18.14 9.69
CA ALA A 306 5.26 -18.21 9.16
C ALA A 306 5.48 -17.20 8.01
N GLY A 307 4.53 -17.10 7.07
CA GLY A 307 4.66 -16.23 5.91
C GLY A 307 4.27 -14.76 6.17
N ALA A 308 3.15 -14.52 6.83
CA ALA A 308 2.61 -13.16 7.01
C ALA A 308 3.11 -12.45 8.28
N VAL A 309 3.68 -13.16 9.25
CA VAL A 309 4.19 -12.56 10.50
C VAL A 309 5.70 -12.71 10.63
N ILE A 310 6.22 -13.95 10.53
CA ILE A 310 7.64 -14.20 10.75
C ILE A 310 8.49 -13.60 9.62
N VAL A 311 8.12 -13.84 8.36
CA VAL A 311 8.88 -13.30 7.22
C VAL A 311 8.98 -11.78 7.25
N PRO A 312 7.89 -10.99 7.38
CA PRO A 312 8.01 -9.53 7.47
C PRO A 312 8.84 -9.06 8.67
N THR A 313 8.67 -9.69 9.82
CA THR A 313 9.38 -9.30 11.04
C THR A 313 10.89 -9.50 10.88
N PHE A 314 11.31 -10.66 10.39
CA PHE A 314 12.71 -11.05 10.25
C PHE A 314 13.29 -10.82 8.85
N LEU A 315 12.63 -10.03 8.02
CA LEU A 315 12.94 -9.83 6.61
C LEU A 315 14.43 -9.63 6.26
N PRO A 316 15.23 -8.78 6.95
CA PRO A 316 16.62 -8.56 6.61
C PRO A 316 17.55 -9.74 6.97
N TRP A 317 17.16 -10.56 7.93
CA TRP A 317 17.98 -11.69 8.41
C TRP A 317 17.70 -12.98 7.66
N LEU A 318 16.57 -13.06 6.95
CA LEU A 318 16.25 -14.22 6.13
C LEU A 318 17.09 -14.21 4.86
N PRO A 319 17.69 -15.35 4.46
CA PRO A 319 18.48 -15.46 3.25
C PRO A 319 17.63 -15.19 2.02
N THR A 320 18.28 -14.90 0.88
CA THR A 320 17.69 -14.58 -0.42
C THR A 320 17.06 -13.18 -0.50
N ARG A 321 16.78 -12.73 -1.72
CA ARG A 321 16.07 -11.47 -1.98
C ARG A 321 14.58 -11.69 -2.23
N GLN A 322 14.20 -12.88 -2.68
CA GLN A 322 12.85 -13.25 -3.09
C GLN A 322 12.01 -13.60 -1.88
N PHE A 323 10.83 -13.02 -1.78
CA PHE A 323 9.93 -13.20 -0.63
C PHE A 323 9.31 -14.60 -0.61
N TYR A 324 8.91 -15.14 -1.78
CA TYR A 324 8.36 -16.47 -1.84
C TYR A 324 9.35 -17.55 -1.35
N ILE A 325 10.68 -17.37 -1.59
CA ILE A 325 11.71 -18.28 -1.08
C ILE A 325 11.89 -18.11 0.44
N LYS A 326 11.85 -16.87 0.96
CA LYS A 326 11.88 -16.65 2.41
C LYS A 326 10.69 -17.35 3.09
N GLY A 327 9.49 -17.22 2.52
CA GLY A 327 8.30 -17.91 2.99
C GLY A 327 8.40 -19.44 2.86
N LEU A 328 9.03 -19.93 1.81
CA LEU A 328 9.29 -21.35 1.62
C LEU A 328 10.20 -21.89 2.75
N LEU A 329 11.30 -21.21 3.04
CA LEU A 329 12.22 -21.58 4.11
C LEU A 329 11.56 -21.58 5.49
N THR A 330 10.84 -20.50 5.84
CA THR A 330 10.14 -20.41 7.13
C THR A 330 9.02 -21.42 7.24
N GLY A 331 8.31 -21.70 6.13
CA GLY A 331 7.26 -22.70 6.06
C GLY A 331 7.79 -24.14 6.23
N VAL A 332 8.93 -24.47 5.61
CA VAL A 332 9.59 -25.77 5.80
C VAL A 332 10.00 -25.97 7.26
N ILE A 333 10.64 -24.96 7.86
CA ILE A 333 11.05 -25.03 9.28
C ILE A 333 9.82 -25.24 10.17
N ALA A 334 8.77 -24.44 9.98
CA ALA A 334 7.55 -24.53 10.76
C ALA A 334 6.85 -25.90 10.56
N GLY A 335 6.78 -26.40 9.33
CA GLY A 335 6.21 -27.70 9.01
C GLY A 335 7.00 -28.88 9.64
N ILE A 336 8.32 -28.82 9.61
CA ILE A 336 9.16 -29.83 10.27
C ILE A 336 8.93 -29.81 11.79
N ILE A 337 8.92 -28.64 12.42
CA ILE A 337 8.63 -28.52 13.85
C ILE A 337 7.26 -29.12 14.18
N MET A 338 6.24 -28.81 13.38
CA MET A 338 4.90 -29.37 13.55
C MET A 338 4.90 -30.90 13.46
N ILE A 339 5.57 -31.48 12.46
CA ILE A 339 5.64 -32.94 12.27
C ILE A 339 6.36 -33.58 13.47
N LEU A 340 7.44 -33.00 13.95
CA LEU A 340 8.15 -33.50 15.12
C LEU A 340 7.29 -33.46 16.40
N LEU A 341 6.44 -32.43 16.54
CA LEU A 341 5.50 -32.30 17.68
C LEU A 341 4.36 -33.30 17.61
N LEU A 342 3.84 -33.60 16.42
CA LEU A 342 2.79 -34.59 16.21
C LEU A 342 3.31 -36.04 16.32
N GLY A 343 4.57 -36.25 16.03
CA GLY A 343 5.24 -37.54 16.19
C GLY A 343 4.53 -38.70 15.49
N SER A 344 4.23 -39.77 16.24
CA SER A 344 3.59 -40.99 15.73
C SER A 344 2.07 -40.90 15.57
N THR A 345 1.46 -39.75 15.85
CA THR A 345 0.00 -39.56 15.74
C THR A 345 -0.46 -39.36 14.30
N ILE A 346 0.46 -39.14 13.36
CA ILE A 346 0.18 -38.91 11.94
C ILE A 346 0.93 -39.94 11.06
N THR A 347 0.34 -40.27 9.92
CA THR A 347 0.96 -41.14 8.93
C THR A 347 2.08 -40.40 8.14
N ARG A 348 2.90 -41.17 7.41
CA ARG A 348 3.95 -40.57 6.56
C ARG A 348 3.36 -39.72 5.43
N LEU A 349 2.22 -40.13 4.85
CA LEU A 349 1.54 -39.33 3.81
C LEU A 349 0.98 -38.05 4.39
N GLU A 350 0.37 -38.10 5.57
CA GLU A 350 -0.09 -36.90 6.28
C GLU A 350 1.06 -35.95 6.59
N SER A 351 2.21 -36.47 7.02
CA SER A 351 3.42 -35.64 7.27
C SER A 351 3.85 -34.90 6.01
N VAL A 352 3.87 -35.56 4.85
CA VAL A 352 4.19 -34.92 3.57
C VAL A 352 3.17 -33.82 3.24
N THR A 353 1.88 -34.12 3.39
CA THR A 353 0.81 -33.15 3.14
C THR A 353 0.94 -31.91 4.03
N LEU A 354 1.08 -32.11 5.35
CA LEU A 354 1.18 -31.01 6.31
C LEU A 354 2.41 -30.14 6.04
N LEU A 355 3.54 -30.75 5.66
CA LEU A 355 4.75 -30.03 5.26
C LEU A 355 4.50 -29.18 4.00
N LEU A 356 3.94 -29.78 2.96
CA LEU A 356 3.67 -29.08 1.69
C LEU A 356 2.64 -27.96 1.87
N LEU A 357 1.58 -28.19 2.64
CA LEU A 357 0.56 -27.21 2.92
C LEU A 357 1.15 -26.01 3.68
N THR A 358 1.83 -26.24 4.81
CA THR A 358 2.46 -25.20 5.61
C THR A 358 3.45 -24.39 4.76
N THR A 359 4.28 -25.07 3.98
CA THR A 359 5.29 -24.42 3.13
C THR A 359 4.66 -23.59 2.02
N SER A 360 3.64 -24.10 1.33
CA SER A 360 2.97 -23.39 0.23
C SER A 360 2.22 -22.16 0.74
N VAL A 361 1.50 -22.28 1.86
CA VAL A 361 0.78 -21.18 2.47
C VAL A 361 1.74 -20.10 2.97
N SER A 362 2.83 -20.50 3.61
CA SER A 362 3.87 -19.57 4.07
C SER A 362 4.54 -18.83 2.90
N SER A 363 4.88 -19.56 1.84
CA SER A 363 5.46 -18.99 0.62
C SER A 363 4.53 -17.97 -0.05
N TYR A 364 3.25 -18.30 -0.15
CA TYR A 364 2.23 -17.42 -0.73
C TYR A 364 1.99 -16.17 0.14
N ALA A 365 1.82 -16.36 1.45
CA ALA A 365 1.60 -15.24 2.37
C ALA A 365 2.80 -14.28 2.41
N ALA A 366 4.03 -14.81 2.39
CA ALA A 366 5.24 -13.99 2.30
C ALA A 366 5.33 -13.22 0.97
N MET A 367 4.94 -13.85 -0.14
CA MET A 367 4.93 -13.20 -1.46
C MET A 367 3.94 -12.04 -1.52
N ASN A 368 2.77 -12.12 -0.88
CA ASN A 368 1.81 -11.02 -0.83
C ASN A 368 2.39 -9.78 -0.16
N PHE A 369 3.26 -9.96 0.82
CA PHE A 369 3.94 -8.85 1.49
C PHE A 369 4.90 -8.05 0.59
N THR A 370 5.29 -8.59 -0.58
CA THR A 370 6.16 -7.90 -1.55
C THR A 370 5.63 -6.52 -1.94
N GLY A 371 4.32 -6.40 -2.16
CA GLY A 371 3.66 -5.14 -2.53
C GLY A 371 3.62 -4.08 -1.43
N ALA A 372 3.85 -4.47 -0.17
CA ALA A 372 3.85 -3.58 0.98
C ALA A 372 5.25 -3.04 1.34
N THR A 373 6.30 -3.44 0.61
CA THR A 373 7.69 -3.10 0.94
C THR A 373 8.27 -2.04 0.00
N PRO A 374 9.22 -1.21 0.49
CA PRO A 374 9.94 -0.26 -0.35
C PRO A 374 11.07 -0.92 -1.19
N TYR A 375 11.30 -2.22 -1.04
CA TYR A 375 12.42 -2.93 -1.67
C TYR A 375 12.10 -3.54 -3.02
N THR A 376 10.83 -3.63 -3.36
CA THR A 376 10.37 -4.27 -4.61
C THR A 376 9.70 -3.25 -5.53
N SER A 377 10.01 -3.36 -6.83
CA SER A 377 9.30 -2.65 -7.89
C SER A 377 8.09 -3.47 -8.36
N PRO A 378 7.10 -2.89 -9.06
CA PRO A 378 6.00 -3.62 -9.67
C PRO A 378 6.47 -4.79 -10.55
N SER A 379 7.52 -4.60 -11.34
CA SER A 379 8.14 -5.66 -12.15
C SER A 379 8.80 -6.76 -11.30
N GLY A 380 9.32 -6.40 -10.11
CA GLY A 380 9.86 -7.37 -9.14
C GLY A 380 8.75 -8.24 -8.54
N VAL A 381 7.61 -7.65 -8.21
CA VAL A 381 6.41 -8.38 -7.72
C VAL A 381 5.92 -9.35 -8.80
N GLU A 382 5.78 -8.89 -10.04
CA GLU A 382 5.37 -9.74 -11.17
C GLU A 382 6.33 -10.93 -11.36
N LYS A 383 7.64 -10.68 -11.30
CA LYS A 383 8.66 -11.74 -11.41
C LYS A 383 8.50 -12.78 -10.29
N GLU A 384 8.29 -12.36 -9.06
CA GLU A 384 8.06 -13.27 -7.94
C GLU A 384 6.79 -14.12 -8.12
N MET A 385 5.68 -13.50 -8.54
CA MET A 385 4.44 -14.19 -8.82
C MET A 385 4.62 -15.24 -9.93
N ARG A 386 5.27 -14.89 -11.02
CA ARG A 386 5.52 -15.78 -12.16
C ARG A 386 6.37 -16.99 -11.78
N GLN A 387 7.29 -16.85 -10.83
CA GLN A 387 8.15 -17.94 -10.36
C GLN A 387 7.52 -18.73 -9.20
N GLY A 388 6.92 -18.04 -8.22
CA GLY A 388 6.42 -18.66 -6.99
C GLY A 388 5.09 -19.40 -7.19
N ILE A 389 4.13 -18.80 -7.91
CA ILE A 389 2.78 -19.37 -8.04
C ILE A 389 2.77 -20.80 -8.63
N PRO A 390 3.50 -21.10 -9.73
CA PRO A 390 3.50 -22.47 -10.26
C PRO A 390 4.01 -23.50 -9.25
N ILE A 391 5.08 -23.18 -8.51
CA ILE A 391 5.65 -24.06 -7.49
C ILE A 391 4.63 -24.30 -6.36
N GLN A 392 3.97 -23.24 -5.90
CA GLN A 392 2.95 -23.30 -4.85
C GLN A 392 1.75 -24.14 -5.28
N ILE A 393 1.27 -23.98 -6.53
CA ILE A 393 0.15 -24.77 -7.08
C ILE A 393 0.52 -26.25 -7.14
N ILE A 394 1.70 -26.60 -7.67
CA ILE A 394 2.16 -28.00 -7.75
C ILE A 394 2.22 -28.62 -6.34
N ALA A 395 2.78 -27.91 -5.37
CA ALA A 395 2.88 -28.38 -4.00
C ALA A 395 1.51 -28.57 -3.34
N VAL A 396 0.55 -27.67 -3.58
CA VAL A 396 -0.83 -27.79 -3.08
C VAL A 396 -1.54 -28.97 -3.73
N VAL A 397 -1.38 -29.19 -5.05
CA VAL A 397 -1.97 -30.35 -5.74
C VAL A 397 -1.43 -31.66 -5.16
N ILE A 398 -0.11 -31.76 -4.95
CA ILE A 398 0.50 -32.96 -4.31
C ILE A 398 -0.04 -33.12 -2.90
N ALA A 399 -0.15 -32.02 -2.12
CA ALA A 399 -0.70 -32.06 -0.77
C ALA A 399 -2.15 -32.58 -0.75
N ILE A 400 -3.01 -32.13 -1.67
CA ILE A 400 -4.39 -32.62 -1.77
C ILE A 400 -4.42 -34.12 -2.10
N VAL A 401 -3.64 -34.55 -3.09
CA VAL A 401 -3.59 -35.95 -3.49
C VAL A 401 -3.12 -36.83 -2.33
N THR A 402 -2.03 -36.49 -1.67
CA THR A 402 -1.50 -37.24 -0.52
C THR A 402 -2.44 -37.22 0.69
N TRP A 403 -3.18 -36.12 0.91
CA TRP A 403 -4.15 -36.00 2.00
C TRP A 403 -5.35 -36.92 1.79
N VAL A 404 -5.87 -36.94 0.55
CA VAL A 404 -7.01 -37.80 0.22
C VAL A 404 -6.59 -39.28 0.18
N ALA A 405 -5.38 -39.61 -0.27
CA ALA A 405 -4.89 -40.96 -0.32
C ALA A 405 -4.55 -41.58 1.06
N ALA A 406 -4.16 -40.74 2.04
CA ALA A 406 -3.67 -41.20 3.34
C ALA A 406 -4.61 -42.16 4.10
N PRO A 407 -5.96 -42.07 4.08
CA PRO A 407 -6.85 -42.99 4.75
C PRO A 407 -6.96 -44.36 4.05
N PHE A 408 -6.47 -44.51 2.82
CA PHE A 408 -6.61 -45.72 2.01
C PHE A 408 -5.30 -46.53 1.94
N VAL A 409 -4.24 -46.04 2.51
CA VAL A 409 -2.90 -46.63 2.58
C VAL A 409 -2.49 -46.91 4.02
#